data_3295f69e28cdff423fdcd1e35289611b
#
_entry.id   3295f69e28cdff423fdcd1e35289611b
#
_cell.length_a   1.000
_cell.length_b   1.000
_cell.length_c   1.000
_cell.angle_alpha   90.00
_cell.angle_beta   90.00
_cell.angle_gamma   90.00
#
_symmetry.space_group_name_H-M   'P 1'
#
loop_
_entity.id
_entity.type
_entity.pdbx_description
1 polymer ?
#
loop_
_entity_poly.entity_id
_entity_poly.type
_entity_poly.pdbx_seq_one_letter_code
_entity_poly.pdbx_strand_id
1 'polypeptide(L)'
;MTGLKGFLHILVLLLSISDVFGGRDFYKIVGVSKRADTNTIKKAYRKLAKELHPDKNPDDPEAESKFQDLGVAYETLKDPDLRKIYDRGGEDALQKNERGGGGSPFDSFFGGLSLSLL
;
A
#
# COMPACT_ATOMS: atom_id res chain seq x y z
N MET A 1 31.86 -25.43 -0.76
CA MET A 1 31.16 -24.66 0.27
C MET A 1 30.33 -23.50 -0.29
N THR A 2 30.00 -23.60 -1.53
CA THR A 2 29.15 -22.64 -2.23
C THR A 2 27.65 -22.92 -2.03
N GLY A 3 27.29 -24.04 -1.42
CA GLY A 3 25.89 -24.47 -1.24
C GLY A 3 25.07 -23.65 -0.23
N LEU A 4 25.71 -23.15 0.82
CA LEU A 4 25.02 -22.37 1.86
C LEU A 4 24.64 -20.95 1.38
N LYS A 5 25.51 -20.34 0.58
CA LYS A 5 25.22 -19.01 0.01
C LYS A 5 24.10 -19.07 -1.03
N GLY A 6 24.05 -20.14 -1.83
CA GLY A 6 22.97 -20.36 -2.80
C GLY A 6 21.64 -20.60 -2.14
N PHE A 7 21.64 -21.32 -1.03
CA PHE A 7 20.42 -21.60 -0.25
C PHE A 7 19.84 -20.33 0.35
N LEU A 8 20.68 -19.46 0.92
CA LEU A 8 20.26 -18.15 1.46
C LEU A 8 19.68 -17.25 0.37
N HIS A 9 20.26 -17.24 -0.83
CA HIS A 9 19.72 -16.47 -1.95
C HIS A 9 18.36 -16.98 -2.40
N ILE A 10 18.18 -18.30 -2.46
CA ILE A 10 16.89 -18.90 -2.80
C ILE A 10 15.84 -18.58 -1.75
N LEU A 11 16.22 -18.58 -0.46
CA LEU A 11 15.34 -18.23 0.64
C LEU A 11 14.90 -16.76 0.56
N VAL A 12 15.83 -15.86 0.27
CA VAL A 12 15.53 -14.43 0.09
C VAL A 12 14.65 -14.21 -1.13
N LEU A 13 14.89 -14.92 -2.23
CA LEU A 13 14.04 -14.88 -3.42
C LEU A 13 12.63 -15.40 -3.15
N LEU A 14 12.49 -16.46 -2.35
CA LEU A 14 11.20 -17.01 -1.95
C LEU A 14 10.42 -16.02 -1.09
N LEU A 15 11.09 -15.31 -0.18
CA LEU A 15 10.48 -14.27 0.63
C LEU A 15 10.02 -13.09 -0.22
N SER A 16 10.80 -12.71 -1.22
CA SER A 16 10.44 -11.66 -2.19
C SER A 16 9.22 -12.05 -3.03
N ILE A 17 9.13 -13.32 -3.40
CA ILE A 17 7.99 -13.84 -4.18
C ILE A 17 6.71 -13.82 -3.37
N SER A 18 6.78 -14.10 -2.06
CA SER A 18 5.59 -14.04 -1.22
C SER A 18 5.02 -12.61 -1.10
N ASP A 19 5.87 -11.59 -1.12
CA ASP A 19 5.43 -10.20 -1.18
C ASP A 19 4.73 -9.87 -2.50
N VAL A 20 5.16 -10.47 -3.61
CA VAL A 20 4.55 -10.26 -4.94
C VAL A 20 3.15 -10.88 -5.01
N PHE A 21 2.93 -12.04 -4.36
CA PHE A 21 1.64 -12.74 -4.38
C PHE A 21 0.56 -12.03 -3.56
N GLY A 22 0.95 -11.31 -2.51
CA GLY A 22 0.02 -10.62 -1.63
C GLY A 22 -0.35 -9.20 -2.08
N GLY A 23 0.21 -8.70 -3.17
CA GLY A 23 0.08 -7.31 -3.55
C GLY A 23 1.00 -6.40 -2.75
N ARG A 24 0.69 -5.09 -2.73
CA ARG A 24 1.50 -4.10 -2.01
C ARG A 24 1.29 -4.22 -0.51
N ASP A 25 2.35 -3.94 0.26
CA ASP A 25 2.27 -3.87 1.72
C ASP A 25 1.95 -2.44 2.14
N PHE A 26 0.70 -2.18 2.45
CA PHE A 26 0.23 -0.84 2.81
C PHE A 26 0.83 -0.34 4.12
N TYR A 27 1.10 -1.24 5.07
CA TYR A 27 1.75 -0.87 6.32
C TYR A 27 3.18 -0.38 6.10
N LYS A 28 3.91 -1.02 5.19
CA LYS A 28 5.25 -0.58 4.81
C LYS A 28 5.23 0.74 4.04
N ILE A 29 4.25 0.92 3.17
CA ILE A 29 4.10 2.17 2.41
C ILE A 29 3.90 3.35 3.37
N VAL A 30 3.03 3.20 4.36
CA VAL A 30 2.79 4.22 5.38
C VAL A 30 3.93 4.28 6.41
N GLY A 31 4.69 3.21 6.55
CA GLY A 31 5.81 3.15 7.48
C GLY A 31 5.40 2.87 8.92
N VAL A 32 4.39 2.04 9.11
CA VAL A 32 3.86 1.69 10.44
C VAL A 32 3.80 0.18 10.63
N SER A 33 3.65 -0.25 11.88
CA SER A 33 3.44 -1.64 12.23
C SER A 33 2.00 -2.07 11.88
N LYS A 34 1.81 -3.37 11.63
CA LYS A 34 0.48 -3.96 11.44
C LYS A 34 -0.43 -3.78 12.66
N ARG A 35 0.14 -3.49 13.81
CA ARG A 35 -0.57 -3.23 15.07
C ARG A 35 -0.81 -1.76 15.35
N ALA A 36 -0.39 -0.88 14.46
CA ALA A 36 -0.54 0.55 14.63
C ALA A 36 -2.01 0.95 14.73
N ASP A 37 -2.31 1.86 15.63
CA ASP A 37 -3.65 2.41 15.75
C ASP A 37 -3.90 3.46 14.67
N THR A 38 -5.15 3.89 14.54
CA THR A 38 -5.56 4.85 13.51
C THR A 38 -4.82 6.19 13.65
N ASN A 39 -4.56 6.63 14.88
CA ASN A 39 -3.85 7.88 15.12
C ASN A 39 -2.39 7.81 14.66
N THR A 40 -1.73 6.70 14.93
CA THR A 40 -0.35 6.45 14.48
C THR A 40 -0.27 6.43 12.96
N ILE A 41 -1.22 5.75 12.32
CA ILE A 41 -1.33 5.69 10.85
C ILE A 41 -1.52 7.11 10.28
N LYS A 42 -2.39 7.89 10.88
CA LYS A 42 -2.68 9.27 10.46
C LYS A 42 -1.46 10.18 10.55
N LYS A 43 -0.73 10.10 11.64
CA LYS A 43 0.50 10.88 11.84
C LYS A 43 1.58 10.50 10.83
N ALA A 44 1.78 9.21 10.61
CA ALA A 44 2.75 8.70 9.65
C ALA A 44 2.40 9.13 8.22
N TYR A 45 1.13 9.04 7.86
CA TYR A 45 0.64 9.52 6.55
C TYR A 45 0.95 11.00 6.34
N ARG A 46 0.61 11.84 7.31
CA ARG A 46 0.83 13.30 7.20
C ARG A 46 2.31 13.62 6.98
N LYS A 47 3.18 12.95 7.69
CA LYS A 47 4.64 13.14 7.57
C LYS A 47 5.12 12.75 6.18
N LEU A 48 4.76 11.55 5.72
CA LEU A 48 5.18 11.04 4.41
C LEU A 48 4.54 11.83 3.26
N ALA A 49 3.29 12.25 3.41
CA ALA A 49 2.62 13.03 2.38
C ALA A 49 3.33 14.36 2.12
N LYS A 50 3.88 14.99 3.16
CA LYS A 50 4.68 16.20 3.01
C LYS A 50 6.00 15.91 2.31
N GLU A 51 6.65 14.80 2.65
CA GLU A 51 7.96 14.43 2.08
C GLU A 51 7.85 13.99 0.63
N LEU A 52 6.79 13.24 0.28
CA LEU A 52 6.62 12.65 -1.05
C LEU A 52 5.80 13.52 -2.01
N HIS A 53 5.36 14.69 -1.57
CA HIS A 53 4.55 15.56 -2.42
C HIS A 53 5.27 15.90 -3.73
N PRO A 54 4.60 15.81 -4.90
CA PRO A 54 5.24 16.10 -6.19
C PRO A 54 5.84 17.49 -6.29
N ASP A 55 5.24 18.48 -5.64
CA ASP A 55 5.76 19.87 -5.62
C ASP A 55 7.12 19.98 -4.93
N LYS A 56 7.40 19.11 -3.97
CA LYS A 56 8.70 19.08 -3.29
C LYS A 56 9.74 18.21 -4.00
N ASN A 57 9.30 17.36 -4.90
CA ASN A 57 10.13 16.39 -5.61
C ASN A 57 9.92 16.50 -7.13
N PRO A 58 10.08 17.71 -7.72
CA PRO A 58 9.76 17.89 -9.14
C PRO A 58 10.66 17.11 -10.08
N ASP A 59 11.86 16.75 -9.61
CA ASP A 59 12.84 16.00 -10.42
C ASP A 59 12.74 14.48 -10.26
N ASP A 60 11.87 14.00 -9.37
CA ASP A 60 11.68 12.57 -9.14
C ASP A 60 10.50 12.07 -9.96
N PRO A 61 10.73 11.24 -11.01
CA PRO A 61 9.65 10.73 -11.85
C PRO A 61 8.74 9.74 -11.10
N GLU A 62 9.19 9.20 -9.98
CA GLU A 62 8.43 8.27 -9.16
C GLU A 62 7.65 8.93 -8.02
N ALA A 63 7.85 10.22 -7.79
CA ALA A 63 7.23 10.93 -6.66
C ALA A 63 5.71 10.85 -6.71
N GLU A 64 5.11 11.03 -7.88
CA GLU A 64 3.67 10.96 -8.06
C GLU A 64 3.13 9.57 -7.77
N SER A 65 3.80 8.54 -8.29
CA SER A 65 3.42 7.15 -8.05
C SER A 65 3.51 6.78 -6.57
N LYS A 66 4.58 7.18 -5.91
CA LYS A 66 4.77 6.95 -4.47
C LYS A 66 3.71 7.68 -3.64
N PHE A 67 3.37 8.89 -4.01
CA PHE A 67 2.34 9.68 -3.35
C PHE A 67 0.97 9.05 -3.49
N GLN A 68 0.64 8.54 -4.68
CA GLN A 68 -0.61 7.81 -4.93
C GLN A 68 -0.69 6.52 -4.11
N ASP A 69 0.38 5.75 -4.09
CA ASP A 69 0.45 4.51 -3.29
C ASP A 69 0.23 4.81 -1.81
N LEU A 70 0.83 5.88 -1.32
CA LEU A 70 0.65 6.34 0.06
C LEU A 70 -0.81 6.69 0.33
N GLY A 71 -1.47 7.39 -0.59
CA GLY A 71 -2.88 7.75 -0.47
C GLY A 71 -3.79 6.54 -0.42
N VAL A 72 -3.57 5.57 -1.30
CA VAL A 72 -4.34 4.31 -1.34
C VAL A 72 -4.16 3.53 -0.04
N ALA A 73 -2.92 3.40 0.42
CA ALA A 73 -2.61 2.69 1.66
C ALA A 73 -3.31 3.35 2.86
N TYR A 74 -3.24 4.67 2.96
CA TYR A 74 -3.88 5.42 4.04
C TYR A 74 -5.40 5.29 4.03
N GLU A 75 -6.03 5.47 2.87
CA GLU A 75 -7.49 5.36 2.75
C GLU A 75 -8.00 3.98 3.17
N THR A 76 -7.24 2.93 2.86
CA THR A 76 -7.56 1.57 3.28
C THR A 76 -7.38 1.38 4.79
N LEU A 77 -6.25 1.80 5.32
CA LEU A 77 -5.89 1.52 6.71
C LEU A 77 -6.63 2.40 7.72
N LYS A 78 -7.08 3.58 7.33
CA LYS A 78 -7.84 4.45 8.22
C LYS A 78 -9.27 3.98 8.44
N ASP A 79 -9.84 3.27 7.48
CA ASP A 79 -11.21 2.75 7.56
C ASP A 79 -11.18 1.38 8.23
N PRO A 80 -11.88 1.20 9.37
CA PRO A 80 -11.86 -0.08 10.08
C PRO A 80 -12.34 -1.27 9.24
N ASP A 81 -13.33 -1.06 8.39
CA ASP A 81 -13.90 -2.12 7.56
C ASP A 81 -12.94 -2.51 6.44
N LEU A 82 -12.40 -1.54 5.72
CA LEU A 82 -11.41 -1.78 4.66
C LEU A 82 -10.13 -2.38 5.22
N ARG A 83 -9.70 -1.92 6.39
CA ARG A 83 -8.52 -2.48 7.06
C ARG A 83 -8.71 -3.97 7.38
N LYS A 84 -9.88 -4.36 7.87
CA LYS A 84 -10.20 -5.77 8.14
C LYS A 84 -10.14 -6.62 6.88
N ILE A 85 -10.70 -6.12 5.79
CA ILE A 85 -10.68 -6.81 4.50
C ILE A 85 -9.23 -6.98 4.02
N TYR A 86 -8.47 -5.90 4.10
CA TYR A 86 -7.05 -5.91 3.71
C TYR A 86 -6.23 -6.87 4.58
N ASP A 87 -6.45 -6.88 5.88
CA ASP A 87 -5.72 -7.77 6.81
C ASP A 87 -6.00 -9.25 6.54
N ARG A 88 -7.19 -9.57 6.01
CA ARG A 88 -7.57 -10.95 5.68
C ARG A 88 -6.98 -11.45 4.38
N GLY A 89 -6.93 -10.62 3.36
CA GLY A 89 -6.57 -11.09 2.02
C GLY A 89 -5.84 -10.11 1.13
N GLY A 90 -5.38 -8.98 1.68
CA GLY A 90 -4.60 -8.00 0.93
C GLY A 90 -5.41 -7.27 -0.13
N GLU A 91 -4.73 -6.75 -1.14
CA GLU A 91 -5.37 -6.00 -2.23
C GLU A 91 -6.39 -6.83 -3.00
N ASP A 92 -6.14 -8.13 -3.17
CA ASP A 92 -7.08 -9.02 -3.86
C ASP A 92 -8.43 -9.06 -3.16
N ALA A 93 -8.43 -9.10 -1.82
CA ALA A 93 -9.65 -9.09 -1.04
C ALA A 93 -10.40 -7.77 -1.19
N LEU A 94 -9.70 -6.66 -1.25
CA LEU A 94 -10.29 -5.34 -1.49
C LEU A 94 -10.97 -5.27 -2.86
N GLN A 95 -10.30 -5.76 -3.90
CA GLN A 95 -10.85 -5.80 -5.26
C GLN A 95 -12.10 -6.69 -5.36
N LYS A 96 -12.08 -7.84 -4.70
CA LYS A 96 -13.23 -8.74 -4.66
C LYS A 96 -14.41 -8.11 -3.94
N ASN A 97 -14.15 -7.37 -2.87
CA ASN A 97 -15.18 -6.67 -2.12
C ASN A 97 -15.85 -5.59 -2.96
N GLU A 98 -15.09 -4.87 -3.76
CA GLU A 98 -15.61 -3.87 -4.69
C GLU A 98 -16.54 -4.48 -5.74
N ARG A 99 -16.15 -5.62 -6.30
CA ARG A 99 -16.95 -6.30 -7.32
C ARG A 99 -18.25 -6.86 -6.76
N GLY A 100 -18.26 -7.23 -5.47
CA GLY A 100 -19.41 -7.85 -4.82
C GLY A 100 -20.39 -6.89 -4.19
N GLY A 101 -20.02 -5.65 -3.93
CA GLY A 101 -20.80 -4.77 -3.06
C GLY A 101 -21.08 -3.34 -3.53
N GLY A 102 -20.89 -3.02 -4.78
CA GLY A 102 -21.24 -1.69 -5.34
C GLY A 102 -20.99 -0.47 -4.44
N GLY A 103 -19.96 0.31 -4.71
CA GLY A 103 -19.82 1.62 -4.08
C GLY A 103 -19.10 1.67 -2.74
N SER A 104 -17.94 1.03 -2.62
CA SER A 104 -17.09 1.30 -1.46
C SER A 104 -16.43 2.68 -1.60
N PRO A 105 -16.14 3.38 -0.49
CA PRO A 105 -15.39 4.64 -0.52
C PRO A 105 -14.05 4.52 -1.24
N PHE A 106 -13.47 3.33 -1.24
CA PHE A 106 -12.23 3.00 -1.92
C PHE A 106 -12.39 3.13 -3.45
N ASP A 107 -13.51 2.68 -3.99
CA ASP A 107 -13.81 2.74 -5.41
C ASP A 107 -13.96 4.20 -5.89
N SER A 108 -14.64 5.03 -5.12
CA SER A 108 -14.77 6.47 -5.38
C SER A 108 -13.42 7.17 -5.38
N PHE A 109 -12.56 6.84 -4.45
CA PHE A 109 -11.22 7.40 -4.34
C PHE A 109 -10.33 6.97 -5.50
N PHE A 110 -10.36 5.68 -5.84
CA PHE A 110 -9.59 5.11 -6.94
C PHE A 110 -10.07 5.62 -8.29
N GLY A 111 -11.38 5.72 -8.47
CA GLY A 111 -11.98 6.29 -9.67
C GLY A 111 -11.62 7.75 -9.86
N GLY A 112 -11.62 8.53 -8.77
CA GLY A 112 -11.23 9.92 -8.77
C GLY A 112 -9.77 10.14 -9.13
N LEU A 113 -8.87 9.33 -8.58
CA LEU A 113 -7.44 9.39 -8.90
C LEU A 113 -7.14 9.00 -10.35
N SER A 114 -7.82 7.97 -10.83
CA SER A 114 -7.69 7.49 -12.21
C SER A 114 -8.12 8.55 -13.23
N LEU A 115 -9.16 9.29 -12.90
CA LEU A 115 -9.67 10.37 -13.74
C LEU A 115 -8.77 11.61 -13.71
N SER A 116 -8.12 11.91 -12.58
CA SER A 116 -7.22 13.05 -12.48
C SER A 116 -5.90 12.83 -13.21
N LEU A 117 -5.56 11.58 -13.51
CA LEU A 117 -4.35 11.20 -14.24
C LEU A 117 -4.53 11.17 -15.76
N LEU A 118 -5.75 11.20 -16.20
CA LEU A 118 -6.09 11.27 -17.62
C LEU A 118 -6.27 12.70 -18.07
#